data_fd1e26283121f6132cc52e580f2ecc0b
#
_entry.id   fd1e26283121f6132cc52e580f2ecc0b
#
_cell.length_a   1.000
_cell.length_b   1.000
_cell.length_c   1.000
_cell.angle_alpha   90.00
_cell.angle_beta   90.00
_cell.angle_gamma   90.00
#
_symmetry.space_group_name_H-M   'P 1'
#
loop_
_entity.id
_entity.type
_entity.pdbx_description
1 polymer ?
#
loop_
_entity_poly.entity_id
_entity_poly.type
_entity_poly.pdbx_seq_one_letter_code
_entity_poly.pdbx_strand_id
1 'polypeptide(L)'
;GPYTSVGAWLEPSLGTMNYRRVFRYTFLNDCDYNDLCKAYRQYVREQGHLRTLKEKAVQNPFIHDLVGTCFVHTGIKTVVQPESGFFDPQNPEKNNRVVPFSVREQQIREIHDLGVEKVYLHLDGWAEPGYDNQHPDYTPACQAAGGWEGMKSLVDTMHDFGYKFGIHDQYRDYYHAAPSYDENYACRLPDGTIPGHSYWAGGPQSYLCATQAPFYVKRNFAELKKNGIRLDGAYLDVFTCNEGDECANPEHVMTRRDCYTYRGNCFSWLLSQGILSSSEEVSDWAVPYLVFCHYAPYDFMLRPSETPKKGIPVPLFNLVYHD
;
A
#
# COMPACT_ATOMS: atom_id res chain seq x y z
N GLY A 1 37.45 5.08 14.17
CA GLY A 1 36.02 4.93 14.47
C GLY A 1 35.25 4.75 13.18
N PRO A 2 34.05 4.14 13.21
CA PRO A 2 33.22 4.06 12.00
C PRO A 2 32.82 5.47 11.59
N TYR A 3 33.14 5.86 10.38
CA TYR A 3 32.65 7.11 9.80
C TYR A 3 31.26 6.88 9.25
N THR A 4 30.29 7.66 9.73
CA THR A 4 28.96 7.73 9.11
C THR A 4 28.92 8.98 8.26
N SER A 5 28.68 8.82 6.96
CA SER A 5 28.45 9.95 6.05
C SER A 5 27.02 9.92 5.54
N VAL A 6 26.42 11.09 5.45
CA VAL A 6 25.14 11.27 4.75
C VAL A 6 25.46 11.94 3.43
N GLY A 7 25.19 11.23 2.32
CA GLY A 7 25.38 11.73 0.97
C GLY A 7 24.03 11.97 0.30
N ALA A 8 23.94 13.04 -0.50
CA ALA A 8 22.81 13.23 -1.39
C ALA A 8 23.02 12.40 -2.66
N TRP A 9 22.01 11.60 -3.02
CA TRP A 9 21.97 10.86 -4.25
C TRP A 9 21.04 11.58 -5.24
N LEU A 10 21.53 11.90 -6.42
CA LEU A 10 20.78 12.58 -7.46
C LEU A 10 20.69 11.65 -8.67
N GLU A 11 19.51 11.22 -9.00
CA GLU A 11 19.28 10.30 -10.11
C GLU A 11 18.77 11.03 -11.36
N PRO A 12 19.08 10.53 -12.56
CA PRO A 12 18.44 10.98 -13.78
C PRO A 12 16.92 10.83 -13.71
N SER A 13 16.18 11.73 -14.35
CA SER A 13 14.75 11.56 -14.60
C SER A 13 14.53 11.39 -16.10
N LEU A 14 13.88 10.32 -16.49
CA LEU A 14 13.72 9.91 -17.90
C LEU A 14 15.07 9.91 -18.67
N GLY A 15 16.11 9.39 -18.00
CA GLY A 15 17.46 9.28 -18.55
C GLY A 15 18.27 10.58 -18.60
N THR A 16 17.76 11.69 -18.07
CA THR A 16 18.44 12.99 -18.11
C THR A 16 18.54 13.67 -16.73
N MET A 17 19.56 14.51 -16.54
CA MET A 17 19.78 15.31 -15.33
C MET A 17 19.24 16.75 -15.48
N ASN A 18 18.16 16.92 -16.20
CA ASN A 18 17.64 18.20 -16.65
C ASN A 18 16.55 18.79 -15.72
N TYR A 19 16.67 18.62 -14.41
CA TYR A 19 15.75 19.16 -13.42
C TYR A 19 16.49 20.01 -12.37
N ARG A 20 15.75 20.92 -11.71
CA ARG A 20 16.28 21.75 -10.63
C ARG A 20 16.63 20.89 -9.42
N ARG A 21 17.86 21.01 -8.93
CA ARG A 21 18.37 20.39 -7.71
C ARG A 21 18.59 21.45 -6.66
N VAL A 22 18.17 21.18 -5.45
CA VAL A 22 18.28 22.12 -4.34
C VAL A 22 18.82 21.38 -3.14
N PHE A 23 19.83 21.96 -2.47
CA PHE A 23 20.31 21.54 -1.16
C PHE A 23 19.97 22.62 -0.15
N ARG A 24 19.47 22.22 1.00
CA ARG A 24 19.25 23.09 2.15
C ARG A 24 20.12 22.61 3.30
N TYR A 25 20.93 23.50 3.83
CA TYR A 25 21.74 23.24 5.01
C TYR A 25 21.14 24.01 6.18
N THR A 26 20.96 23.33 7.32
CA THR A 26 20.52 23.91 8.58
C THR A 26 21.62 23.68 9.61
N PHE A 27 22.13 24.74 10.21
CA PHE A 27 23.17 24.68 11.23
C PHE A 27 22.51 24.84 12.59
N LEU A 28 22.76 23.90 13.50
CA LEU A 28 22.23 23.89 14.86
C LEU A 28 23.40 23.81 15.84
N ASN A 29 23.28 24.48 16.99
CA ASN A 29 24.26 24.40 18.08
C ASN A 29 23.77 23.39 19.13
N ASP A 30 24.69 22.61 19.68
CA ASP A 30 24.42 21.65 20.78
C ASP A 30 23.18 20.80 20.57
N CYS A 31 23.04 20.24 19.36
CA CYS A 31 21.85 19.51 18.91
C CYS A 31 22.02 18.00 18.96
N ASP A 32 20.91 17.31 19.15
CA ASP A 32 20.78 15.87 18.97
C ASP A 32 19.84 15.52 17.79
N TYR A 33 19.53 14.22 17.63
CA TYR A 33 18.63 13.76 16.56
C TYR A 33 17.19 14.28 16.71
N ASN A 34 16.74 14.62 17.93
CA ASN A 34 15.41 15.22 18.12
C ASN A 34 15.36 16.62 17.50
N ASP A 35 16.43 17.39 17.63
CA ASP A 35 16.50 18.75 17.06
C ASP A 35 16.61 18.69 15.53
N LEU A 36 17.31 17.68 14.99
CA LEU A 36 17.31 17.41 13.56
C LEU A 36 15.89 17.07 13.06
N CYS A 37 15.17 16.21 13.78
CA CYS A 37 13.78 15.86 13.44
C CYS A 37 12.85 17.07 13.54
N LYS A 38 12.99 17.95 14.55
CA LYS A 38 12.21 19.20 14.66
C LYS A 38 12.49 20.14 13.49
N ALA A 39 13.75 20.30 13.10
CA ALA A 39 14.14 21.13 11.96
C ALA A 39 13.53 20.60 10.65
N TYR A 40 13.57 19.28 10.44
CA TYR A 40 12.94 18.64 9.28
C TYR A 40 11.41 18.71 9.36
N ARG A 41 10.81 18.50 10.53
CA ARG A 41 9.36 18.66 10.75
C ARG A 41 8.88 20.06 10.38
N GLN A 42 9.66 21.10 10.75
CA GLN A 42 9.34 22.48 10.37
C GLN A 42 9.39 22.65 8.84
N TYR A 43 10.42 22.10 8.19
CA TYR A 43 10.54 22.14 6.73
C TYR A 43 9.37 21.46 6.03
N VAL A 44 9.00 20.23 6.39
CA VAL A 44 7.88 19.51 5.73
C VAL A 44 6.54 20.19 5.98
N ARG A 45 6.37 20.85 7.13
CA ARG A 45 5.20 21.69 7.42
C ARG A 45 5.13 22.90 6.47
N GLU A 46 6.25 23.60 6.28
CA GLU A 46 6.37 24.74 5.34
C GLU A 46 6.08 24.32 3.89
N GLN A 47 6.41 23.08 3.52
CA GLN A 47 6.12 22.51 2.20
C GLN A 47 4.67 21.99 2.07
N GLY A 48 3.88 21.97 3.14
CA GLY A 48 2.52 21.42 3.13
C GLY A 48 2.45 19.90 3.12
N HIS A 49 3.58 19.22 3.36
CA HIS A 49 3.65 17.75 3.39
C HIS A 49 3.28 17.17 4.77
N LEU A 50 3.40 17.93 5.85
CA LEU A 50 2.92 17.52 7.16
C LEU A 50 1.43 17.87 7.27
N ARG A 51 0.60 16.85 7.37
CA ARG A 51 -0.83 16.96 7.62
C ARG A 51 -1.20 15.97 8.71
N THR A 52 -1.63 16.50 9.84
CA THR A 52 -1.94 15.70 11.03
C THR A 52 -3.21 14.87 10.86
N LEU A 53 -3.37 13.80 11.63
CA LEU A 53 -4.62 13.02 11.66
C LEU A 53 -5.81 13.88 12.10
N LYS A 54 -5.58 14.81 13.03
CA LYS A 54 -6.60 15.77 13.48
C LYS A 54 -7.10 16.66 12.33
N GLU A 55 -6.20 17.16 11.48
CA GLU A 55 -6.56 17.94 10.29
C GLU A 55 -7.29 17.08 9.25
N LYS A 56 -6.87 15.82 9.05
CA LYS A 56 -7.54 14.87 8.17
C LYS A 56 -8.92 14.49 8.68
N ALA A 57 -9.08 14.35 10.00
CA ALA A 57 -10.35 14.02 10.64
C ALA A 57 -11.44 15.10 10.45
N VAL A 58 -11.07 16.36 10.19
CA VAL A 58 -12.02 17.41 9.82
C VAL A 58 -12.79 17.05 8.54
N GLN A 59 -12.12 16.38 7.58
CA GLN A 59 -12.72 15.95 6.32
C GLN A 59 -13.30 14.52 6.42
N ASN A 60 -12.73 13.68 7.25
CA ASN A 60 -13.18 12.31 7.47
C ASN A 60 -13.23 11.98 8.97
N PRO A 61 -14.36 12.21 9.65
CA PRO A 61 -14.51 11.97 11.09
C PRO A 61 -14.27 10.52 11.51
N PHE A 62 -14.41 9.53 10.61
CA PHE A 62 -14.13 8.11 10.88
C PHE A 62 -12.69 7.84 11.29
N ILE A 63 -11.76 8.76 11.03
CA ILE A 63 -10.38 8.66 11.53
C ILE A 63 -10.34 8.54 13.05
N HIS A 64 -11.25 9.20 13.77
CA HIS A 64 -11.34 9.10 15.22
C HIS A 64 -11.72 7.70 15.70
N ASP A 65 -12.46 6.93 14.89
CA ASP A 65 -12.87 5.58 15.23
C ASP A 65 -11.67 4.61 15.26
N LEU A 66 -10.58 4.95 14.54
CA LEU A 66 -9.37 4.13 14.52
C LEU A 66 -8.54 4.22 15.81
N VAL A 67 -8.77 5.23 16.66
CA VAL A 67 -8.06 5.35 17.93
C VAL A 67 -8.48 4.23 18.86
N GLY A 68 -7.51 3.42 19.28
CA GLY A 68 -7.73 2.25 20.12
C GLY A 68 -8.33 1.03 19.40
N THR A 69 -8.36 1.05 18.06
CA THR A 69 -8.85 -0.06 17.25
C THR A 69 -7.82 -1.18 17.16
N CYS A 70 -8.29 -2.42 17.32
CA CYS A 70 -7.52 -3.62 17.02
C CYS A 70 -7.52 -3.87 15.51
N PHE A 71 -6.32 -3.91 14.90
CA PHE A 71 -6.17 -4.23 13.49
C PHE A 71 -6.01 -5.74 13.33
N VAL A 72 -6.92 -6.35 12.58
CA VAL A 72 -6.90 -7.78 12.25
C VAL A 72 -6.58 -7.92 10.76
N HIS A 73 -5.53 -8.65 10.45
CA HIS A 73 -5.10 -8.91 9.08
C HIS A 73 -5.27 -10.40 8.77
N THR A 74 -6.03 -10.73 7.71
CA THR A 74 -6.26 -12.11 7.29
C THR A 74 -6.59 -12.20 5.80
N GLY A 75 -6.47 -13.41 5.23
CA GLY A 75 -6.68 -13.64 3.80
C GLY A 75 -7.72 -14.69 3.49
N ILE A 76 -8.24 -14.65 2.27
CA ILE A 76 -9.23 -15.59 1.73
C ILE A 76 -8.58 -16.60 0.79
N LYS A 77 -7.91 -16.14 -0.26
CA LYS A 77 -7.33 -16.99 -1.28
C LYS A 77 -5.88 -16.61 -1.56
N THR A 78 -5.03 -17.62 -1.62
CA THR A 78 -3.66 -17.52 -2.13
C THR A 78 -3.49 -18.55 -3.23
N VAL A 79 -2.95 -18.13 -4.38
CA VAL A 79 -2.56 -19.01 -5.49
C VAL A 79 -1.18 -18.57 -5.92
N VAL A 80 -0.19 -19.45 -5.78
CA VAL A 80 1.17 -19.18 -6.25
C VAL A 80 1.34 -19.84 -7.61
N GLN A 81 1.59 -19.03 -8.63
CA GLN A 81 1.78 -19.50 -10.00
C GLN A 81 3.11 -20.24 -10.16
N PRO A 82 3.19 -21.25 -11.04
CA PRO A 82 4.43 -22.03 -11.24
C PRO A 82 5.66 -21.18 -11.59
N GLU A 83 5.46 -20.05 -12.25
CA GLU A 83 6.51 -19.11 -12.65
C GLU A 83 6.91 -18.12 -11.56
N SER A 84 6.25 -18.17 -10.40
CA SER A 84 6.55 -17.33 -9.26
C SER A 84 7.81 -17.77 -8.52
N GLY A 85 8.58 -16.82 -8.01
CA GLY A 85 9.70 -17.08 -7.11
C GLY A 85 9.30 -17.74 -5.77
N PHE A 86 8.02 -17.69 -5.41
CA PHE A 86 7.49 -18.34 -4.20
C PHE A 86 6.94 -19.74 -4.43
N PHE A 87 6.90 -20.22 -5.68
CA PHE A 87 6.32 -21.53 -5.97
C PHE A 87 7.11 -22.66 -5.28
N ASP A 88 6.41 -23.48 -4.52
CA ASP A 88 6.99 -24.66 -3.86
C ASP A 88 6.64 -25.95 -4.65
N PRO A 89 7.53 -26.44 -5.52
CA PRO A 89 7.28 -27.65 -6.29
C PRO A 89 7.31 -28.94 -5.45
N GLN A 90 7.89 -28.88 -4.24
CA GLN A 90 8.00 -30.04 -3.35
C GLN A 90 6.75 -30.21 -2.49
N ASN A 91 6.01 -29.14 -2.27
CA ASN A 91 4.76 -29.15 -1.50
C ASN A 91 3.65 -28.40 -2.30
N PRO A 92 3.13 -29.00 -3.38
CA PRO A 92 2.18 -28.32 -4.27
C PRO A 92 0.90 -27.80 -3.57
N GLU A 93 0.49 -28.48 -2.49
CA GLU A 93 -0.67 -28.08 -1.67
C GLU A 93 -0.50 -26.74 -0.96
N LYS A 94 0.75 -26.30 -0.72
CA LYS A 94 1.04 -25.01 -0.11
C LYS A 94 0.84 -23.84 -1.07
N ASN A 95 0.87 -24.09 -2.37
CA ASN A 95 0.71 -23.06 -3.40
C ASN A 95 -0.74 -22.59 -3.57
N ASN A 96 -1.69 -23.35 -3.04
CA ASN A 96 -3.12 -23.04 -3.18
C ASN A 96 -3.82 -23.16 -1.83
N ARG A 97 -4.45 -22.07 -1.41
CA ARG A 97 -5.24 -22.04 -0.18
C ARG A 97 -6.47 -21.19 -0.37
N VAL A 98 -7.61 -21.72 0.06
CA VAL A 98 -8.87 -20.96 0.14
C VAL A 98 -9.44 -21.12 1.54
N VAL A 99 -9.84 -20.00 2.13
CA VAL A 99 -10.58 -19.96 3.39
C VAL A 99 -11.93 -19.29 3.10
N PRO A 100 -13.06 -19.96 3.33
CA PRO A 100 -14.38 -19.37 3.09
C PRO A 100 -14.60 -18.06 3.87
N PHE A 101 -15.35 -17.13 3.31
CA PHE A 101 -15.75 -15.90 3.98
C PHE A 101 -16.51 -16.20 5.29
N SER A 102 -17.33 -17.25 5.32
CA SER A 102 -18.05 -17.69 6.51
C SER A 102 -17.14 -18.11 7.67
N VAL A 103 -15.95 -18.66 7.38
CA VAL A 103 -14.96 -18.97 8.41
C VAL A 103 -14.40 -17.70 9.01
N ARG A 104 -14.12 -16.68 8.19
CA ARG A 104 -13.66 -15.36 8.67
C ARG A 104 -14.75 -14.66 9.47
N GLU A 105 -15.98 -14.73 9.01
CA GLU A 105 -17.16 -14.22 9.74
C GLU A 105 -17.27 -14.86 11.13
N GLN A 106 -17.12 -16.19 11.23
CA GLN A 106 -17.12 -16.86 12.52
C GLN A 106 -16.00 -16.40 13.44
N GLN A 107 -14.78 -16.22 12.92
CA GLN A 107 -13.65 -15.67 13.70
C GLN A 107 -13.91 -14.25 14.21
N ILE A 108 -14.58 -13.42 13.41
CA ILE A 108 -14.98 -12.06 13.84
C ILE A 108 -16.02 -12.13 14.96
N ARG A 109 -16.99 -13.06 14.90
CA ARG A 109 -17.96 -13.30 15.99
C ARG A 109 -17.25 -13.73 17.28
N GLU A 110 -16.27 -14.61 17.19
CA GLU A 110 -15.46 -15.05 18.33
C GLU A 110 -14.68 -13.88 18.97
N ILE A 111 -14.10 -12.98 18.15
CA ILE A 111 -13.43 -11.77 18.64
C ILE A 111 -14.42 -10.85 19.36
N HIS A 112 -15.64 -10.69 18.82
CA HIS A 112 -16.69 -9.91 19.45
C HIS A 112 -17.14 -10.53 20.79
N ASP A 113 -17.31 -11.85 20.85
CA ASP A 113 -17.73 -12.57 22.07
C ASP A 113 -16.66 -12.50 23.18
N LEU A 114 -15.39 -12.29 22.81
CA LEU A 114 -14.31 -11.99 23.75
C LEU A 114 -14.34 -10.55 24.30
N GLY A 115 -15.29 -9.72 23.86
CA GLY A 115 -15.48 -8.35 24.35
C GLY A 115 -14.57 -7.32 23.68
N VAL A 116 -14.02 -7.61 22.50
CA VAL A 116 -13.26 -6.59 21.73
C VAL A 116 -14.23 -5.61 21.10
N GLU A 117 -14.18 -4.35 21.51
CA GLU A 117 -15.16 -3.34 21.12
C GLU A 117 -14.88 -2.68 19.77
N LYS A 118 -13.61 -2.59 19.35
CA LYS A 118 -13.18 -1.91 18.13
C LYS A 118 -12.25 -2.79 17.31
N VAL A 119 -12.64 -3.11 16.09
CA VAL A 119 -11.85 -3.89 15.14
C VAL A 119 -11.85 -3.22 13.78
N TYR A 120 -10.71 -3.19 13.13
CA TYR A 120 -10.55 -2.95 11.70
C TYR A 120 -10.04 -4.24 11.07
N LEU A 121 -10.84 -4.85 10.22
CA LEU A 121 -10.43 -6.02 9.45
C LEU A 121 -9.79 -5.56 8.12
N HIS A 122 -8.54 -5.95 7.90
CA HIS A 122 -7.86 -5.87 6.62
C HIS A 122 -7.91 -7.24 5.95
N LEU A 123 -8.58 -7.34 4.81
CA LEU A 123 -8.85 -8.60 4.11
C LEU A 123 -8.05 -8.72 2.82
N ASP A 124 -7.12 -9.69 2.77
CA ASP A 124 -6.32 -10.01 1.59
C ASP A 124 -6.98 -11.09 0.72
N GLY A 125 -6.57 -11.14 -0.55
CA GLY A 125 -6.91 -12.23 -1.45
C GLY A 125 -8.40 -12.53 -1.56
N TRP A 126 -9.24 -11.53 -1.31
CA TRP A 126 -10.70 -11.65 -1.30
C TRP A 126 -11.28 -11.95 -2.67
N ALA A 127 -10.53 -11.70 -3.72
CA ALA A 127 -10.95 -11.76 -5.11
C ALA A 127 -10.63 -13.12 -5.77
N GLU A 128 -11.25 -13.39 -6.94
CA GLU A 128 -11.15 -14.67 -7.63
C GLU A 128 -9.73 -15.10 -7.97
N PRO A 129 -8.81 -14.22 -8.42
CA PRO A 129 -7.42 -14.62 -8.69
C PRO A 129 -6.61 -14.95 -7.42
N GLY A 130 -7.02 -14.43 -6.26
CA GLY A 130 -6.30 -14.55 -5.00
C GLY A 130 -5.29 -13.42 -4.77
N TYR A 131 -4.60 -13.47 -3.63
CA TYR A 131 -3.61 -12.50 -3.23
C TYR A 131 -2.47 -12.38 -4.23
N ASP A 132 -2.07 -11.15 -4.55
CA ASP A 132 -1.01 -10.83 -5.50
C ASP A 132 -1.10 -11.54 -6.85
N ASN A 133 -2.31 -11.62 -7.40
CA ASN A 133 -2.56 -12.21 -8.70
C ASN A 133 -3.40 -11.31 -9.59
N GLN A 134 -3.08 -11.28 -10.88
CA GLN A 134 -3.84 -10.66 -11.97
C GLN A 134 -4.18 -9.16 -11.75
N HIS A 135 -3.48 -8.46 -10.84
CA HIS A 135 -3.68 -7.02 -10.75
C HIS A 135 -3.44 -6.34 -12.09
N PRO A 136 -4.29 -5.36 -12.47
CA PRO A 136 -5.38 -4.78 -11.68
C PRO A 136 -6.76 -5.46 -11.87
N ASP A 137 -6.83 -6.67 -12.45
CA ASP A 137 -8.07 -7.40 -12.76
C ASP A 137 -8.32 -8.52 -11.75
N TYR A 138 -8.89 -8.22 -10.60
CA TYR A 138 -9.11 -9.22 -9.57
C TYR A 138 -10.57 -9.48 -9.21
N THR A 139 -11.52 -8.67 -9.63
CA THR A 139 -12.94 -9.01 -9.49
C THR A 139 -13.34 -10.17 -10.39
N PRO A 140 -14.31 -11.00 -9.98
CA PRO A 140 -15.23 -10.92 -8.84
C PRO A 140 -14.64 -11.35 -7.50
N ALA A 141 -15.42 -11.30 -6.41
CA ALA A 141 -15.08 -11.95 -5.15
C ALA A 141 -14.92 -13.46 -5.34
N CYS A 142 -14.03 -14.10 -4.59
CA CYS A 142 -13.67 -15.51 -4.73
C CYS A 142 -14.90 -16.42 -4.61
N GLN A 143 -15.27 -17.06 -5.71
CA GLN A 143 -16.46 -17.94 -5.80
C GLN A 143 -16.34 -19.15 -4.88
N ALA A 144 -15.16 -19.78 -4.84
CA ALA A 144 -14.90 -20.93 -3.97
C ALA A 144 -14.97 -20.58 -2.47
N ALA A 145 -14.87 -19.30 -2.12
CA ALA A 145 -15.00 -18.83 -0.75
C ALA A 145 -16.42 -18.35 -0.39
N GLY A 146 -17.35 -18.33 -1.33
CA GLY A 146 -18.73 -17.88 -1.14
C GLY A 146 -19.14 -16.68 -2.01
N GLY A 147 -18.26 -16.21 -2.88
CA GLY A 147 -18.55 -15.13 -3.84
C GLY A 147 -18.93 -13.80 -3.18
N TRP A 148 -19.64 -12.96 -3.93
CA TRP A 148 -20.12 -11.67 -3.43
C TRP A 148 -21.06 -11.78 -2.23
N GLU A 149 -21.91 -12.82 -2.18
CA GLU A 149 -22.83 -13.04 -1.07
C GLU A 149 -22.08 -13.35 0.23
N GLY A 150 -21.08 -14.24 0.17
CA GLY A 150 -20.25 -14.57 1.32
C GLY A 150 -19.43 -13.38 1.82
N MET A 151 -18.85 -12.60 0.89
CA MET A 151 -18.13 -11.38 1.23
C MET A 151 -19.07 -10.35 1.88
N LYS A 152 -20.27 -10.17 1.32
CA LYS A 152 -21.25 -9.23 1.86
C LYS A 152 -21.71 -9.64 3.27
N SER A 153 -21.94 -10.92 3.53
CA SER A 153 -22.30 -11.42 4.87
C SER A 153 -21.24 -11.07 5.90
N LEU A 154 -19.96 -11.29 5.58
CA LEU A 154 -18.84 -10.90 6.46
C LEU A 154 -18.84 -9.38 6.72
N VAL A 155 -19.03 -8.56 5.66
CA VAL A 155 -19.05 -7.09 5.79
C VAL A 155 -20.23 -6.63 6.64
N ASP A 156 -21.41 -7.17 6.42
CA ASP A 156 -22.60 -6.84 7.20
C ASP A 156 -22.40 -7.21 8.69
N THR A 157 -21.83 -8.38 8.98
CA THR A 157 -21.48 -8.77 10.36
C THR A 157 -20.47 -7.81 11.01
N MET A 158 -19.44 -7.37 10.29
CA MET A 158 -18.51 -6.36 10.77
C MET A 158 -19.24 -5.07 11.17
N HIS A 159 -20.13 -4.60 10.30
CA HIS A 159 -20.86 -3.36 10.55
C HIS A 159 -21.93 -3.48 11.66
N ASP A 160 -22.57 -4.64 11.79
CA ASP A 160 -23.54 -4.92 12.86
C ASP A 160 -22.87 -4.83 14.25
N PHE A 161 -21.58 -5.21 14.34
CA PHE A 161 -20.78 -5.04 15.55
C PHE A 161 -20.16 -3.65 15.71
N GLY A 162 -20.40 -2.73 14.76
CA GLY A 162 -19.76 -1.41 14.75
C GLY A 162 -18.28 -1.44 14.35
N TYR A 163 -17.81 -2.55 13.82
CA TYR A 163 -16.44 -2.74 13.36
C TYR A 163 -16.22 -2.11 11.97
N LYS A 164 -14.95 -1.97 11.57
CA LYS A 164 -14.54 -1.40 10.29
C LYS A 164 -14.00 -2.49 9.37
N PHE A 165 -14.32 -2.37 8.09
CA PHE A 165 -13.90 -3.31 7.06
C PHE A 165 -13.08 -2.62 5.97
N GLY A 166 -11.92 -3.17 5.67
CA GLY A 166 -11.04 -2.73 4.59
C GLY A 166 -10.49 -3.89 3.78
N ILE A 167 -10.07 -3.58 2.57
CA ILE A 167 -9.52 -4.56 1.63
C ILE A 167 -8.09 -4.22 1.24
N HIS A 168 -7.33 -5.27 0.93
CA HIS A 168 -6.09 -5.18 0.16
C HIS A 168 -6.41 -5.00 -1.31
N ASP A 169 -5.68 -4.09 -1.95
CA ASP A 169 -5.78 -3.79 -3.36
C ASP A 169 -4.43 -3.32 -3.89
N GLN A 170 -4.20 -3.37 -5.22
CA GLN A 170 -2.90 -3.05 -5.78
C GLN A 170 -3.01 -2.61 -7.24
N TYR A 171 -2.26 -1.55 -7.64
CA TYR A 171 -2.32 -0.94 -8.98
C TYR A 171 -0.94 -0.53 -9.52
N ARG A 172 0.10 -1.20 -9.07
CA ARG A 172 1.47 -1.03 -9.60
C ARG A 172 1.97 -2.28 -10.30
N ASP A 173 1.86 -3.44 -9.65
CA ASP A 173 2.26 -4.69 -10.25
C ASP A 173 1.24 -5.06 -11.33
N TYR A 174 1.73 -5.21 -12.54
CA TYR A 174 0.91 -5.43 -13.72
C TYR A 174 1.19 -6.82 -14.26
N TYR A 175 0.40 -7.77 -13.80
CA TYR A 175 0.59 -9.17 -14.11
C TYR A 175 0.28 -9.47 -15.58
N HIS A 176 1.16 -10.22 -16.25
CA HIS A 176 0.94 -10.62 -17.65
C HIS A 176 -0.28 -11.53 -17.82
N ALA A 177 -0.70 -12.22 -16.76
CA ALA A 177 -1.92 -13.02 -16.74
C ALA A 177 -3.21 -12.20 -16.53
N ALA A 178 -3.11 -10.89 -16.29
CA ALA A 178 -4.28 -10.03 -16.13
C ALA A 178 -5.03 -9.90 -17.45
N PRO A 179 -6.38 -10.07 -17.49
CA PRO A 179 -7.16 -9.93 -18.71
C PRO A 179 -6.99 -8.59 -19.44
N SER A 180 -6.72 -7.52 -18.71
CA SER A 180 -6.47 -6.19 -19.28
C SER A 180 -4.99 -5.88 -19.53
N TYR A 181 -4.11 -6.88 -19.44
CA TYR A 181 -2.69 -6.65 -19.70
C TYR A 181 -2.46 -6.15 -21.11
N ASP A 182 -1.82 -5.00 -21.22
CA ASP A 182 -1.40 -4.38 -22.47
C ASP A 182 -0.04 -3.70 -22.23
N GLU A 183 0.98 -4.13 -22.97
CA GLU A 183 2.33 -3.54 -22.88
C GLU A 183 2.33 -2.02 -23.08
N ASN A 184 1.34 -1.49 -23.79
CA ASN A 184 1.22 -0.04 -23.96
C ASN A 184 0.89 0.70 -22.67
N TYR A 185 0.34 0.02 -21.67
CA TYR A 185 0.07 0.61 -20.34
C TYR A 185 1.16 0.33 -19.30
N ALA A 186 2.14 -0.52 -19.65
CA ALA A 186 3.29 -0.76 -18.79
C ALA A 186 4.27 0.41 -18.81
N CYS A 187 4.97 0.62 -17.70
CA CYS A 187 6.09 1.55 -17.65
C CYS A 187 7.18 1.13 -18.65
N ARG A 188 7.73 2.10 -19.36
CA ARG A 188 8.79 1.90 -20.35
C ARG A 188 9.97 2.79 -20.04
N LEU A 189 11.17 2.22 -20.00
CA LEU A 189 12.41 2.96 -19.81
C LEU A 189 12.76 3.79 -21.08
N PRO A 190 13.66 4.78 -20.98
CA PRO A 190 14.07 5.59 -22.13
C PRO A 190 14.70 4.80 -23.29
N ASP A 191 15.29 3.63 -23.04
CA ASP A 191 15.83 2.71 -24.04
C ASP A 191 14.77 1.81 -24.69
N GLY A 192 13.49 1.95 -24.29
CA GLY A 192 12.38 1.15 -24.77
C GLY A 192 12.10 -0.12 -23.96
N THR A 193 12.94 -0.47 -23.00
CA THR A 193 12.77 -1.66 -22.15
C THR A 193 11.54 -1.52 -21.24
N ILE A 194 10.78 -2.59 -21.08
CA ILE A 194 9.69 -2.71 -20.10
C ILE A 194 10.24 -3.47 -18.88
N PRO A 195 10.41 -2.81 -17.72
CA PRO A 195 10.90 -3.47 -16.52
C PRO A 195 9.86 -4.43 -15.94
N GLY A 196 10.32 -5.52 -15.33
CA GLY A 196 9.43 -6.50 -14.72
C GLY A 196 10.22 -7.57 -13.99
N HIS A 197 9.49 -8.44 -13.33
CA HIS A 197 10.01 -9.62 -12.64
C HIS A 197 8.92 -10.69 -12.52
N SER A 198 9.22 -11.81 -11.83
CA SER A 198 8.25 -12.89 -11.55
C SER A 198 8.36 -13.38 -10.11
N TYR A 199 8.64 -12.46 -9.18
CA TYR A 199 8.90 -12.83 -7.79
C TYR A 199 7.62 -13.18 -7.02
N TRP A 200 6.57 -12.33 -7.14
CA TRP A 200 5.34 -12.46 -6.36
C TRP A 200 4.41 -13.58 -6.83
N ALA A 201 3.35 -13.86 -6.07
CA ALA A 201 2.49 -15.03 -6.25
C ALA A 201 1.91 -15.17 -7.66
N GLY A 202 1.57 -14.08 -8.32
CA GLY A 202 0.99 -14.07 -9.69
C GLY A 202 1.98 -14.35 -10.81
N GLY A 203 3.28 -14.52 -10.51
CA GLY A 203 4.33 -14.82 -11.50
C GLY A 203 4.72 -13.60 -12.34
N PRO A 204 4.92 -13.76 -13.67
CA PRO A 204 5.45 -12.70 -14.53
C PRO A 204 4.63 -11.42 -14.49
N GLN A 205 5.30 -10.30 -14.28
CA GLN A 205 4.70 -8.98 -14.18
C GLN A 205 5.62 -7.88 -14.71
N SER A 206 5.02 -6.80 -15.13
CA SER A 206 5.64 -5.50 -15.39
C SER A 206 5.12 -4.48 -14.37
N TYR A 207 5.34 -3.19 -14.58
CA TYR A 207 4.77 -2.13 -13.75
C TYR A 207 3.72 -1.35 -14.54
N LEU A 208 2.50 -1.29 -14.03
CA LEU A 208 1.45 -0.45 -14.60
C LEU A 208 1.86 1.02 -14.49
N CYS A 209 1.85 1.75 -15.57
CA CYS A 209 2.09 3.18 -15.51
C CYS A 209 1.06 3.84 -14.60
N ALA A 210 1.51 4.59 -13.60
CA ALA A 210 0.63 5.17 -12.61
C ALA A 210 -0.40 6.15 -13.21
N THR A 211 -0.19 6.65 -14.44
CA THR A 211 -1.20 7.40 -15.20
C THR A 211 -2.51 6.62 -15.38
N GLN A 212 -2.43 5.29 -15.42
CA GLN A 212 -3.57 4.38 -15.62
C GLN A 212 -4.24 3.99 -14.28
N ALA A 213 -3.52 4.05 -13.18
CA ALA A 213 -4.02 3.59 -11.88
C ALA A 213 -5.36 4.21 -11.46
N PRO A 214 -5.62 5.53 -11.62
CA PRO A 214 -6.90 6.13 -11.24
C PRO A 214 -8.11 5.56 -11.99
N PHE A 215 -7.92 5.09 -13.23
CA PHE A 215 -8.98 4.44 -13.99
C PHE A 215 -9.34 3.09 -13.35
N TYR A 216 -8.34 2.24 -13.10
CA TYR A 216 -8.55 0.91 -12.52
C TYR A 216 -9.11 0.97 -11.10
N VAL A 217 -8.61 1.89 -10.25
CA VAL A 217 -9.16 2.14 -8.92
C VAL A 217 -10.65 2.42 -9.01
N LYS A 218 -11.06 3.39 -9.81
CA LYS A 218 -12.47 3.76 -9.96
C LYS A 218 -13.33 2.61 -10.50
N ARG A 219 -12.84 1.87 -11.48
CA ARG A 219 -13.51 0.71 -12.06
C ARG A 219 -13.79 -0.36 -10.98
N ASN A 220 -12.77 -0.74 -10.25
CA ASN A 220 -12.87 -1.85 -9.29
C ASN A 220 -13.73 -1.48 -8.07
N PHE A 221 -13.58 -0.27 -7.56
CA PHE A 221 -14.42 0.22 -6.45
C PHE A 221 -15.89 0.44 -6.86
N ALA A 222 -16.15 0.78 -8.13
CA ALA A 222 -17.51 0.80 -8.65
C ALA A 222 -18.14 -0.59 -8.67
N GLU A 223 -17.37 -1.63 -9.02
CA GLU A 223 -17.85 -3.03 -9.01
C GLU A 223 -18.12 -3.54 -7.58
N LEU A 224 -17.24 -3.22 -6.61
CA LEU A 224 -17.48 -3.50 -5.19
C LEU A 224 -18.80 -2.86 -4.71
N LYS A 225 -18.97 -1.58 -5.00
CA LYS A 225 -20.20 -0.83 -4.62
C LYS A 225 -21.45 -1.40 -5.27
N LYS A 226 -21.39 -1.78 -6.55
CA LYS A 226 -22.49 -2.40 -7.30
C LYS A 226 -22.94 -3.72 -6.66
N ASN A 227 -22.01 -4.49 -6.10
CA ASN A 227 -22.28 -5.74 -5.40
C ASN A 227 -22.61 -5.56 -3.90
N GLY A 228 -22.83 -4.32 -3.45
CA GLY A 228 -23.27 -4.03 -2.09
C GLY A 228 -22.18 -4.13 -1.03
N ILE A 229 -20.90 -4.15 -1.45
CA ILE A 229 -19.77 -4.17 -0.52
C ILE A 229 -19.48 -2.74 -0.05
N ARG A 230 -19.73 -2.48 1.22
CA ARG A 230 -19.47 -1.20 1.87
C ARG A 230 -18.11 -1.22 2.54
N LEU A 231 -17.19 -0.37 2.07
CA LEU A 231 -15.84 -0.27 2.58
C LEU A 231 -15.69 0.92 3.52
N ASP A 232 -15.01 0.70 4.65
CA ASP A 232 -14.51 1.77 5.53
C ASP A 232 -13.08 2.16 5.17
N GLY A 233 -12.30 1.24 4.62
CA GLY A 233 -10.93 1.50 4.22
C GLY A 233 -10.46 0.68 3.04
N ALA A 234 -9.34 1.12 2.48
CA ALA A 234 -8.63 0.42 1.41
C ALA A 234 -7.13 0.62 1.55
N TYR A 235 -6.42 -0.47 1.43
CA TYR A 235 -4.97 -0.53 1.41
C TYR A 235 -4.52 -0.68 -0.03
N LEU A 236 -3.86 0.34 -0.56
CA LEU A 236 -3.25 0.27 -1.88
C LEU A 236 -1.79 -0.14 -1.73
N ASP A 237 -1.54 -1.41 -1.95
CA ASP A 237 -0.23 -2.04 -1.79
C ASP A 237 0.83 -1.43 -2.71
N VAL A 238 2.09 -1.53 -2.33
CA VAL A 238 3.31 -1.09 -3.02
C VAL A 238 3.37 0.36 -3.49
N PHE A 239 2.36 1.19 -3.20
CA PHE A 239 2.37 2.59 -3.64
C PHE A 239 3.38 3.44 -2.89
N THR A 240 3.67 3.10 -1.64
CA THR A 240 4.48 3.93 -0.74
C THR A 240 5.76 3.28 -0.23
N CYS A 241 6.01 2.01 -0.54
CA CYS A 241 7.20 1.28 -0.11
C CYS A 241 8.38 1.37 -1.09
N ASN A 242 8.19 1.95 -2.25
CA ASN A 242 9.23 2.07 -3.28
C ASN A 242 9.30 3.48 -3.86
N GLU A 243 10.39 3.77 -4.56
CA GLU A 243 10.53 4.99 -5.33
C GLU A 243 9.50 5.07 -6.45
N GLY A 244 9.21 6.28 -6.91
CA GLY A 244 8.29 6.50 -8.01
C GLY A 244 8.81 5.89 -9.31
N ASP A 245 7.95 5.14 -9.99
CA ASP A 245 8.23 4.63 -11.32
C ASP A 245 8.27 5.78 -12.35
N GLU A 246 9.02 5.58 -13.42
CA GLU A 246 9.05 6.50 -14.59
C GLU A 246 8.55 5.77 -15.84
N CYS A 247 7.99 6.51 -16.77
CA CYS A 247 7.58 5.97 -18.05
C CYS A 247 7.98 6.90 -19.20
N ALA A 248 8.73 6.38 -20.15
CA ALA A 248 9.13 7.11 -21.37
C ALA A 248 8.19 6.85 -22.57
N ASN A 249 7.09 6.12 -22.39
CA ASN A 249 6.10 5.93 -23.45
C ASN A 249 5.51 7.29 -23.84
N PRO A 250 5.59 7.70 -25.12
CA PRO A 250 5.15 9.02 -25.57
C PRO A 250 3.65 9.28 -25.37
N GLU A 251 2.83 8.24 -25.25
CA GLU A 251 1.38 8.38 -25.03
C GLU A 251 1.04 8.71 -23.55
N HIS A 252 1.95 8.39 -22.63
CA HIS A 252 1.76 8.64 -21.20
C HIS A 252 3.11 8.81 -20.47
N VAL A 253 3.92 9.75 -20.93
CA VAL A 253 5.18 10.12 -20.29
C VAL A 253 4.94 10.47 -18.83
N MET A 254 5.75 9.89 -17.94
CA MET A 254 5.59 10.05 -16.49
C MET A 254 6.95 10.11 -15.80
N THR A 255 7.22 11.20 -15.10
CA THR A 255 8.36 11.29 -14.17
C THR A 255 8.01 10.67 -12.81
N ARG A 256 9.03 10.45 -11.96
CA ARG A 256 8.79 10.01 -10.56
C ARG A 256 7.81 10.92 -9.81
N ARG A 257 7.92 12.23 -10.03
CA ARG A 257 7.00 13.20 -9.43
C ARG A 257 5.57 13.04 -9.91
N ASP A 258 5.39 12.79 -11.20
CA ASP A 258 4.07 12.54 -11.79
C ASP A 258 3.50 11.23 -11.22
N CYS A 259 4.34 10.19 -11.07
CA CYS A 259 3.97 8.93 -10.45
C CYS A 259 3.37 9.14 -9.05
N TYR A 260 4.04 9.90 -8.19
CA TYR A 260 3.53 10.26 -6.86
C TYR A 260 2.21 11.04 -6.93
N THR A 261 2.07 11.91 -7.93
CA THR A 261 0.83 12.67 -8.14
C THR A 261 -0.33 11.74 -8.51
N TYR A 262 -0.14 10.81 -9.44
CA TYR A 262 -1.18 9.87 -9.84
C TYR A 262 -1.55 8.88 -8.73
N ARG A 263 -0.57 8.36 -7.97
CA ARG A 263 -0.81 7.56 -6.76
C ARG A 263 -1.56 8.37 -5.70
N GLY A 264 -1.16 9.61 -5.46
CA GLY A 264 -1.84 10.54 -4.56
C GLY A 264 -3.28 10.83 -4.97
N ASN A 265 -3.57 10.90 -6.27
CA ASN A 265 -4.92 11.04 -6.80
C ASN A 265 -5.80 9.83 -6.49
N CYS A 266 -5.24 8.61 -6.49
CA CYS A 266 -5.97 7.41 -6.07
C CYS A 266 -6.37 7.51 -4.59
N PHE A 267 -5.45 7.85 -3.70
CA PHE A 267 -5.74 8.04 -2.28
C PHE A 267 -6.76 9.17 -2.04
N SER A 268 -6.59 10.31 -2.69
CA SER A 268 -7.51 11.45 -2.58
C SER A 268 -8.91 11.08 -3.03
N TRP A 269 -9.03 10.27 -4.10
CA TRP A 269 -10.31 9.80 -4.57
C TRP A 269 -10.97 8.89 -3.53
N LEU A 270 -10.24 7.92 -2.94
CA LEU A 270 -10.75 7.06 -1.87
C LEU A 270 -11.27 7.90 -0.69
N LEU A 271 -10.49 8.86 -0.22
CA LEU A 271 -10.90 9.76 0.86
C LEU A 271 -12.16 10.55 0.50
N SER A 272 -12.31 10.97 -0.76
CA SER A 272 -13.51 11.66 -1.23
C SER A 272 -14.77 10.77 -1.26
N GLN A 273 -14.58 9.44 -1.28
CA GLN A 273 -15.66 8.45 -1.17
C GLN A 273 -15.95 8.04 0.29
N GLY A 274 -15.26 8.64 1.26
CA GLY A 274 -15.38 8.29 2.68
C GLY A 274 -14.59 7.01 3.04
N ILE A 275 -13.70 6.55 2.16
CA ILE A 275 -12.88 5.34 2.36
C ILE A 275 -11.52 5.77 2.89
N LEU A 276 -11.14 5.24 4.06
CA LEU A 276 -9.84 5.51 4.69
C LEU A 276 -8.72 4.87 3.88
N SER A 277 -7.77 5.68 3.44
CA SER A 277 -6.65 5.20 2.63
C SER A 277 -5.46 4.80 3.47
N SER A 278 -4.89 3.66 3.13
CA SER A 278 -3.63 3.15 3.69
C SER A 278 -2.75 2.55 2.61
N SER A 279 -1.51 2.27 2.94
CA SER A 279 -0.55 1.61 2.06
C SER A 279 0.50 0.88 2.88
N GLU A 280 1.49 0.27 2.23
CA GLU A 280 2.43 -0.66 2.84
C GLU A 280 3.34 0.03 3.87
N GLU A 281 4.20 0.93 3.41
CA GLU A 281 5.17 1.63 4.26
C GLU A 281 4.91 3.14 4.29
N VAL A 282 5.69 3.81 5.12
CA VAL A 282 5.63 5.27 5.21
C VAL A 282 6.57 5.92 4.20
N SER A 283 6.05 6.95 3.51
CA SER A 283 6.83 7.82 2.65
C SER A 283 6.35 9.25 2.82
N ASP A 284 7.26 10.22 2.87
CA ASP A 284 6.94 11.62 3.20
C ASP A 284 5.94 12.25 2.21
N TRP A 285 6.05 11.93 0.91
CA TRP A 285 5.12 12.43 -0.10
C TRP A 285 3.68 11.93 0.13
N ALA A 286 3.51 10.76 0.78
CA ALA A 286 2.22 10.13 0.99
C ALA A 286 1.54 10.55 2.30
N VAL A 287 2.26 11.14 3.25
CA VAL A 287 1.71 11.58 4.54
C VAL A 287 0.42 12.42 4.41
N PRO A 288 0.29 13.35 3.44
CA PRO A 288 -0.96 14.10 3.28
C PRO A 288 -2.19 13.26 2.93
N TYR A 289 -2.00 12.07 2.39
CA TYR A 289 -3.05 11.20 1.86
C TYR A 289 -3.39 10.03 2.78
N LEU A 290 -2.38 9.42 3.42
CA LEU A 290 -2.56 8.21 4.22
C LEU A 290 -3.16 8.53 5.59
N VAL A 291 -4.06 7.65 6.04
CA VAL A 291 -4.61 7.69 7.39
C VAL A 291 -3.75 6.83 8.33
N PHE A 292 -3.29 5.70 7.86
CA PHE A 292 -2.31 4.83 8.51
C PHE A 292 -1.51 4.07 7.45
N CYS A 293 -0.43 3.42 7.86
CA CYS A 293 0.30 2.46 7.06
C CYS A 293 0.46 1.16 7.85
N HIS A 294 0.60 0.03 7.14
CA HIS A 294 0.66 -1.28 7.77
C HIS A 294 1.99 -1.54 8.43
N TYR A 295 3.06 -0.98 7.86
CA TYR A 295 4.41 -1.22 8.31
C TYR A 295 5.19 0.07 8.54
N ALA A 296 5.92 0.10 9.65
CA ALA A 296 7.16 0.86 9.83
C ALA A 296 8.32 -0.06 9.43
N PRO A 297 9.59 0.40 9.40
CA PRO A 297 10.69 -0.47 9.04
C PRO A 297 10.63 -1.82 9.73
N TYR A 298 10.60 -2.90 8.97
CA TYR A 298 10.48 -4.26 9.48
C TYR A 298 11.66 -4.63 10.38
N ASP A 299 11.42 -5.43 11.41
CA ASP A 299 12.47 -5.91 12.31
C ASP A 299 13.56 -6.69 11.55
N PHE A 300 13.20 -7.42 10.49
CA PHE A 300 14.16 -8.12 9.64
C PHE A 300 15.06 -7.19 8.82
N MET A 301 14.58 -6.01 8.42
CA MET A 301 15.40 -4.97 7.78
C MET A 301 16.41 -4.37 8.77
N LEU A 302 16.02 -4.30 10.04
CA LEU A 302 16.87 -3.82 11.13
C LEU A 302 17.85 -4.89 11.63
N ARG A 303 17.58 -6.16 11.35
CA ARG A 303 18.36 -7.33 11.78
C ARG A 303 18.44 -8.36 10.68
N PRO A 304 19.39 -8.24 9.73
CA PRO A 304 19.75 -9.38 8.92
C PRO A 304 20.10 -10.54 9.85
N SER A 305 19.53 -11.72 9.62
CA SER A 305 19.56 -12.88 10.52
C SER A 305 20.96 -13.34 10.96
N GLU A 306 21.98 -12.97 10.21
CA GLU A 306 23.37 -13.37 10.41
C GLU A 306 24.26 -12.27 11.01
N THR A 307 23.70 -11.09 11.30
CA THR A 307 24.50 -9.95 11.78
C THR A 307 24.10 -9.57 13.19
N PRO A 308 25.02 -9.47 14.16
CA PRO A 308 24.71 -8.93 15.48
C PRO A 308 24.08 -7.54 15.38
N LYS A 309 23.07 -7.30 16.17
CA LYS A 309 22.41 -6.01 16.25
C LYS A 309 23.42 -4.89 16.55
N LYS A 310 23.54 -3.92 15.66
CA LYS A 310 24.41 -2.77 15.82
C LYS A 310 23.60 -1.54 16.20
N GLY A 311 23.54 -1.24 17.48
CA GLY A 311 22.86 -0.05 17.99
C GLY A 311 21.38 -0.27 18.30
N ILE A 312 20.73 0.83 18.65
CA ILE A 312 19.30 0.89 18.98
C ILE A 312 18.58 1.67 17.88
N PRO A 313 17.56 1.10 17.24
CA PRO A 313 16.75 1.80 16.24
C PRO A 313 16.09 3.04 16.85
N VAL A 314 16.21 4.19 16.18
CA VAL A 314 15.53 5.43 16.54
C VAL A 314 14.42 5.70 15.52
N PRO A 315 13.16 5.87 15.95
CA PRO A 315 12.03 6.05 15.03
C PRO A 315 12.00 7.49 14.47
N LEU A 316 12.98 7.86 13.68
CA LEU A 316 13.16 9.23 13.16
C LEU A 316 11.91 9.70 12.39
N PHE A 317 11.29 8.82 11.61
CA PHE A 317 10.07 9.14 10.88
C PHE A 317 8.95 9.57 11.83
N ASN A 318 8.73 8.82 12.91
CA ASN A 318 7.71 9.15 13.90
C ASN A 318 8.01 10.48 14.61
N LEU A 319 9.28 10.77 14.90
CA LEU A 319 9.67 12.05 15.49
C LEU A 319 9.37 13.25 14.57
N VAL A 320 9.38 13.02 13.26
CA VAL A 320 9.03 14.06 12.27
C VAL A 320 7.50 14.17 12.11
N TYR A 321 6.78 13.05 11.94
CA TYR A 321 5.40 13.04 11.45
C TYR A 321 4.34 12.70 12.50
N HIS A 322 4.71 12.16 13.66
CA HIS A 322 3.75 11.87 14.72
C HIS A 322 3.19 13.16 15.36
N ASP A 323 1.90 13.15 15.69
CA ASP A 323 1.21 14.26 16.39
C ASP A 323 1.44 14.21 17.89
#